data_07e4d1572a00ee57220801e8e0088283
#
_entry.id   07e4d1572a00ee57220801e8e0088283
#
_cell.length_a   1.000
_cell.length_b   1.000
_cell.length_c   1.000
_cell.angle_alpha   90.00
_cell.angle_beta   90.00
_cell.angle_gamma   90.00
#
_symmetry.space_group_name_H-M   'P 1'
#
loop_
_entity.id
_entity.type
_entity.pdbx_description
1 polymer ?
#
loop_
_entity_poly.entity_id
_entity_poly.type
_entity_poly.pdbx_seq_one_letter_code
_entity_poly.pdbx_strand_id
1 'polypeptide(L)'
;MKVLLHHGWLKYLNSDSLNTQSRKFQLRAAVSVALLFSLNWAGNSSRGEFKDRYLWIVRNTMTNSESIDKMLEFAILNRFNQLLVQVRGRGDAYYNSDLVQKSHLIKDMDFDPLAYLIPKAKQNGIQVHAWVNTYLLWSSRIKPFQKSHLLFTHPEWIDQNNSESMVIAKELLKFNGGKNGNEGFYLSPTHPKVNKYLLSVFKDLIENYEIDGIHLDYVRFHDSEYGQNPGAIANFRELNDFEDPSKIKNASIWSYHKRKAVTDLVRETKKLLETIRPNMKLTAAVKPNLYQARERYFQEWDVWLAAGYLDKAVVMNYTKDLKDFAANIDIMYDNLPSKYRKNIVMGIATYNQPARHVVDKVKYTRVTRFNGISFFSYNVMVQNPRYFESIKKILYLNE
;
A
#
# COMPACT_ATOMS: atom_id res chain seq x y z
N MET A 1 30.50 7.62 -21.08
CA MET A 1 29.58 8.71 -20.72
C MET A 1 29.52 8.76 -19.18
N LYS A 2 30.20 9.77 -18.59
CA LYS A 2 30.39 9.87 -17.12
C LYS A 2 29.07 10.23 -16.43
N VAL A 3 28.58 9.34 -15.57
CA VAL A 3 27.46 9.64 -14.66
C VAL A 3 28.04 10.31 -13.43
N LEU A 4 27.66 11.57 -13.20
CA LEU A 4 27.98 12.34 -12.00
C LEU A 4 27.27 11.71 -10.78
N LEU A 5 28.05 11.01 -9.96
CA LEU A 5 27.65 10.62 -8.61
C LEU A 5 27.72 11.84 -7.70
N HIS A 6 26.59 12.34 -7.27
CA HIS A 6 26.50 13.40 -6.26
C HIS A 6 27.03 12.89 -4.91
N HIS A 7 28.20 13.39 -4.54
CA HIS A 7 28.81 13.24 -3.21
C HIS A 7 28.03 14.12 -2.21
N GLY A 8 27.07 13.55 -1.51
CA GLY A 8 26.30 14.28 -0.48
C GLY A 8 25.98 13.50 0.80
N TRP A 9 26.24 12.20 0.85
CA TRP A 9 25.61 11.32 1.85
C TRP A 9 26.54 10.74 2.95
N LEU A 10 27.82 11.13 2.99
CA LEU A 10 28.81 10.56 3.95
C LEU A 10 29.08 11.41 5.21
N LYS A 11 28.23 12.38 5.57
CA LYS A 11 28.44 13.25 6.75
C LYS A 11 27.58 12.96 8.00
N TYR A 12 26.87 11.85 8.07
CA TYR A 12 25.92 11.59 9.18
C TYR A 12 26.23 10.34 10.02
N LEU A 13 27.50 10.09 10.34
CA LEU A 13 27.88 9.07 11.32
C LEU A 13 28.74 9.64 12.41
N ASN A 14 28.24 10.66 13.14
CA ASN A 14 28.79 11.05 14.43
C ASN A 14 27.70 10.95 15.50
N SER A 15 27.95 10.20 16.56
CA SER A 15 27.01 9.91 17.66
C SER A 15 26.46 11.17 18.38
N ASP A 16 27.17 12.29 18.33
CA ASP A 16 26.74 13.56 18.94
C ASP A 16 25.67 14.29 18.12
N SER A 17 25.54 13.98 16.81
CA SER A 17 24.50 14.56 15.95
C SER A 17 23.12 13.94 16.20
N LEU A 18 23.05 12.69 16.62
CA LEU A 18 21.80 11.99 16.93
C LEU A 18 21.08 12.60 18.14
N ASN A 19 21.83 13.07 19.12
CA ASN A 19 21.25 13.66 20.34
C ASN A 19 20.73 15.10 20.11
N THR A 20 21.36 15.85 19.23
CA THR A 20 20.89 17.20 18.82
C THR A 20 19.75 17.17 17.87
N GLN A 21 19.68 16.18 16.98
CA GLN A 21 18.52 15.96 16.11
C GLN A 21 17.30 15.49 16.90
N SER A 22 17.47 14.57 17.87
CA SER A 22 16.41 14.13 18.77
C SER A 22 15.79 15.28 19.55
N ARG A 23 16.62 16.21 20.10
CA ARG A 23 16.13 17.41 20.81
C ARG A 23 15.43 18.40 19.89
N LYS A 24 15.92 18.65 18.67
CA LYS A 24 15.25 19.48 17.67
C LYS A 24 13.94 18.86 17.21
N PHE A 25 13.89 17.54 17.10
CA PHE A 25 12.71 16.78 16.74
C PHE A 25 11.61 16.87 17.82
N GLN A 26 12.02 16.73 19.10
CA GLN A 26 11.09 16.89 20.24
C GLN A 26 10.57 18.32 20.39
N LEU A 27 11.41 19.34 20.14
CA LEU A 27 10.97 20.75 20.17
C LEU A 27 10.00 21.09 19.04
N ARG A 28 10.25 20.59 17.81
CA ARG A 28 9.36 20.80 16.66
C ARG A 28 8.02 20.10 16.84
N ALA A 29 8.00 18.85 17.33
CA ALA A 29 6.76 18.14 17.65
C ALA A 29 5.95 18.86 18.74
N ALA A 30 6.60 19.41 19.77
CA ALA A 30 5.95 20.20 20.82
C ALA A 30 5.40 21.52 20.26
N VAL A 31 6.12 22.19 19.37
CA VAL A 31 5.68 23.43 18.70
C VAL A 31 4.52 23.15 17.74
N SER A 32 4.54 22.03 17.00
CA SER A 32 3.45 21.65 16.10
C SER A 32 2.16 21.32 16.86
N VAL A 33 2.27 20.67 18.02
CA VAL A 33 1.11 20.40 18.89
C VAL A 33 0.62 21.69 19.57
N ALA A 34 1.53 22.57 20.02
CA ALA A 34 1.15 23.87 20.61
C ALA A 34 0.49 24.80 19.59
N LEU A 35 0.91 24.77 18.32
CA LEU A 35 0.24 25.50 17.22
C LEU A 35 -1.18 25.03 16.98
N LEU A 36 -1.51 23.76 17.22
CA LEU A 36 -2.90 23.25 17.12
C LEU A 36 -3.82 23.83 18.20
N PHE A 37 -3.29 24.13 19.39
CA PHE A 37 -4.10 24.75 20.47
C PHE A 37 -4.22 26.26 20.33
N SER A 38 -3.25 26.94 19.69
CA SER A 38 -3.28 28.39 19.46
C SER A 38 -4.06 28.80 18.20
N LEU A 39 -4.28 27.88 17.24
CA LEU A 39 -5.00 28.14 15.97
C LEU A 39 -6.53 28.16 16.10
N ASN A 40 -7.10 27.94 17.29
CA ASN A 40 -8.51 28.21 17.53
C ASN A 40 -8.87 29.72 17.52
N TRP A 41 -7.90 30.62 17.31
CA TRP A 41 -8.12 32.07 17.43
C TRP A 41 -7.70 32.91 16.22
N ALA A 42 -7.30 32.33 15.11
CA ALA A 42 -6.93 33.13 13.93
C ALA A 42 -7.81 32.76 12.72
N GLY A 43 -8.73 33.67 12.45
CA GLY A 43 -9.29 34.02 11.13
C GLY A 43 -9.68 32.90 10.16
N ASN A 44 -10.95 32.88 9.81
CA ASN A 44 -11.59 32.23 8.67
C ASN A 44 -10.79 32.36 7.35
N SER A 45 -9.73 31.57 7.17
CA SER A 45 -9.29 31.21 5.84
C SER A 45 -9.95 29.87 5.49
N SER A 46 -10.74 29.80 4.46
CA SER A 46 -11.39 28.60 3.91
C SER A 46 -10.32 27.53 3.63
N ARG A 47 -10.03 26.73 4.64
CA ARG A 47 -9.14 25.58 4.51
C ARG A 47 -9.91 24.53 3.71
N GLY A 48 -9.49 24.33 2.46
CA GLY A 48 -10.21 23.58 1.45
C GLY A 48 -10.58 22.17 1.85
N GLU A 49 -11.66 21.69 1.29
CA GLU A 49 -12.10 20.29 1.37
C GLU A 49 -11.06 19.36 0.73
N PHE A 50 -10.92 18.12 1.25
CA PHE A 50 -10.08 17.12 0.59
C PHE A 50 -10.66 16.79 -0.80
N LYS A 51 -9.86 16.96 -1.86
CA LYS A 51 -10.27 16.63 -3.23
C LYS A 51 -10.54 15.14 -3.39
N ASP A 52 -9.62 14.33 -2.87
CA ASP A 52 -9.65 12.88 -2.99
C ASP A 52 -10.01 12.29 -1.62
N ARG A 53 -11.15 11.62 -1.54
CA ARG A 53 -11.68 10.97 -0.33
C ARG A 53 -11.82 9.49 -0.61
N TYR A 54 -10.80 8.74 -0.21
CA TYR A 54 -10.69 7.31 -0.47
C TYR A 54 -11.33 6.48 0.63
N LEU A 55 -12.05 5.44 0.24
CA LEU A 55 -12.60 4.42 1.12
C LEU A 55 -12.05 3.05 0.73
N TRP A 56 -11.45 2.36 1.70
CA TRP A 56 -10.97 0.99 1.50
C TRP A 56 -12.11 -0.01 1.66
N ILE A 57 -12.31 -0.83 0.64
CA ILE A 57 -13.34 -1.88 0.58
C ILE A 57 -12.66 -3.23 0.58
N VAL A 58 -12.78 -3.95 1.70
CA VAL A 58 -12.19 -5.29 1.85
C VAL A 58 -13.00 -6.30 1.03
N ARG A 59 -12.33 -7.26 0.44
CA ARG A 59 -12.88 -8.30 -0.45
C ARG A 59 -14.16 -8.99 0.02
N ASN A 60 -14.37 -9.12 1.33
CA ASN A 60 -15.58 -9.76 1.87
C ASN A 60 -16.87 -8.99 1.49
N THR A 61 -16.77 -7.72 1.19
CA THR A 61 -17.87 -6.89 0.66
C THR A 61 -18.19 -7.25 -0.80
N MET A 62 -17.21 -7.81 -1.52
CA MET A 62 -17.30 -8.12 -2.96
C MET A 62 -17.82 -9.54 -3.23
N THR A 63 -18.66 -10.11 -2.37
CA THR A 63 -19.11 -11.51 -2.50
C THR A 63 -20.50 -11.66 -3.08
N ASN A 64 -21.31 -10.59 -3.10
CA ASN A 64 -22.66 -10.56 -3.64
C ASN A 64 -23.13 -9.12 -3.92
N SER A 65 -24.19 -8.98 -4.71
CA SER A 65 -24.74 -7.69 -5.12
C SER A 65 -25.26 -6.84 -3.95
N GLU A 66 -25.96 -7.45 -2.99
CA GLU A 66 -26.53 -6.75 -1.84
C GLU A 66 -25.44 -6.05 -0.98
N SER A 67 -24.33 -6.75 -0.73
CA SER A 67 -23.20 -6.18 0.04
C SER A 67 -22.54 -5.02 -0.72
N ILE A 68 -22.45 -5.12 -2.05
CA ILE A 68 -21.90 -4.08 -2.92
C ILE A 68 -22.82 -2.87 -2.93
N ASP A 69 -24.14 -3.05 -3.05
CA ASP A 69 -25.12 -1.96 -3.07
C ASP A 69 -25.13 -1.19 -1.74
N LYS A 70 -25.13 -1.88 -0.61
CA LYS A 70 -25.02 -1.25 0.73
C LYS A 70 -23.73 -0.45 0.89
N MET A 71 -22.62 -0.98 0.39
CA MET A 71 -21.33 -0.30 0.42
C MET A 71 -21.36 0.96 -0.45
N LEU A 72 -21.93 0.88 -1.64
CA LEU A 72 -22.01 2.00 -2.56
C LEU A 72 -22.93 3.10 -2.02
N GLU A 73 -24.08 2.74 -1.46
CA GLU A 73 -24.98 3.67 -0.74
C GLU A 73 -24.24 4.39 0.39
N PHE A 74 -23.49 3.66 1.22
CA PHE A 74 -22.67 4.27 2.27
C PHE A 74 -21.65 5.26 1.69
N ALA A 75 -20.97 4.90 0.60
CA ALA A 75 -19.97 5.76 -0.03
C ALA A 75 -20.60 7.06 -0.57
N ILE A 76 -21.77 6.96 -1.21
CA ILE A 76 -22.54 8.11 -1.74
C ILE A 76 -22.99 9.03 -0.60
N LEU A 77 -23.69 8.47 0.39
CA LEU A 77 -24.22 9.23 1.55
C LEU A 77 -23.11 9.95 2.33
N ASN A 78 -21.91 9.40 2.30
CA ASN A 78 -20.76 9.96 2.98
C ASN A 78 -19.75 10.60 2.03
N ARG A 79 -20.16 10.94 0.79
CA ARG A 79 -19.41 11.74 -0.18
C ARG A 79 -17.99 11.22 -0.46
N PHE A 80 -17.75 9.92 -0.35
CA PHE A 80 -16.52 9.33 -0.86
C PHE A 80 -16.54 9.35 -2.38
N ASN A 81 -15.43 9.74 -3.00
CA ASN A 81 -15.35 9.83 -4.45
C ASN A 81 -14.28 8.88 -5.04
N GLN A 82 -13.61 8.10 -4.20
CA GLN A 82 -12.59 7.14 -4.58
C GLN A 82 -12.78 5.86 -3.79
N LEU A 83 -12.89 4.71 -4.44
CA LEU A 83 -12.95 3.39 -3.78
C LEU A 83 -11.69 2.60 -4.09
N LEU A 84 -11.02 2.11 -3.05
CA LEU A 84 -9.96 1.10 -3.16
C LEU A 84 -10.60 -0.26 -2.92
N VAL A 85 -10.95 -0.97 -3.99
CA VAL A 85 -11.74 -2.21 -3.95
C VAL A 85 -10.83 -3.42 -4.04
N GLN A 86 -10.75 -4.22 -2.98
CA GLN A 86 -9.86 -5.39 -2.95
C GLN A 86 -10.36 -6.49 -3.87
N VAL A 87 -9.85 -6.49 -5.10
CA VAL A 87 -10.18 -7.47 -6.14
C VAL A 87 -9.28 -8.70 -6.13
N ARG A 88 -8.06 -8.59 -5.56
CA ARG A 88 -7.14 -9.72 -5.34
C ARG A 88 -6.57 -9.63 -3.94
N GLY A 89 -7.02 -10.51 -3.04
CA GLY A 89 -6.68 -10.42 -1.62
C GLY A 89 -5.66 -11.47 -1.15
N ARG A 90 -5.83 -12.72 -1.55
CA ARG A 90 -5.02 -13.86 -1.13
C ARG A 90 -4.62 -14.73 -2.31
N GLY A 91 -4.25 -14.13 -3.44
CA GLY A 91 -3.99 -14.86 -4.68
C GLY A 91 -5.25 -15.36 -5.37
N ASP A 92 -6.41 -14.98 -4.88
CA ASP A 92 -7.76 -15.27 -5.42
C ASP A 92 -8.41 -14.00 -5.99
N ALA A 93 -9.30 -14.15 -6.98
CA ALA A 93 -9.95 -13.05 -7.66
C ALA A 93 -11.40 -12.83 -7.17
N TYR A 94 -11.78 -11.57 -7.05
CA TYR A 94 -13.17 -11.11 -6.86
C TYR A 94 -13.67 -10.41 -8.13
N TYR A 95 -13.34 -11.00 -9.27
CA TYR A 95 -13.69 -10.64 -10.63
C TYR A 95 -13.50 -11.87 -11.53
N ASN A 96 -13.99 -11.83 -12.77
CA ASN A 96 -13.75 -12.92 -13.72
C ASN A 96 -12.36 -12.78 -14.35
N SER A 97 -11.57 -13.83 -14.32
CA SER A 97 -10.21 -13.87 -14.85
C SER A 97 -9.85 -15.27 -15.32
N ASP A 98 -9.13 -15.36 -16.43
CA ASP A 98 -8.56 -16.62 -16.92
C ASP A 98 -7.21 -16.94 -16.24
N LEU A 99 -6.62 -15.96 -15.55
CA LEU A 99 -5.29 -16.07 -14.93
C LEU A 99 -5.35 -16.30 -13.41
N VAL A 100 -6.36 -15.72 -12.76
CA VAL A 100 -6.51 -15.78 -11.31
C VAL A 100 -7.81 -16.45 -10.95
N GLN A 101 -7.75 -17.52 -10.18
CA GLN A 101 -8.93 -18.26 -9.80
C GLN A 101 -9.89 -17.43 -8.96
N LYS A 102 -11.18 -17.45 -9.31
CA LYS A 102 -12.24 -16.79 -8.55
C LYS A 102 -12.33 -17.33 -7.13
N SER A 103 -12.53 -16.43 -6.18
CA SER A 103 -12.61 -16.78 -4.75
C SER A 103 -13.82 -17.67 -4.47
N HIS A 104 -13.62 -18.74 -3.69
CA HIS A 104 -14.68 -19.62 -3.20
C HIS A 104 -15.70 -18.93 -2.27
N LEU A 105 -15.39 -17.71 -1.81
CA LEU A 105 -16.30 -16.89 -1.01
C LEU A 105 -17.44 -16.29 -1.84
N ILE A 106 -17.27 -16.18 -3.14
CA ILE A 106 -18.34 -15.86 -4.09
C ILE A 106 -19.10 -17.13 -4.35
N LYS A 107 -20.35 -17.21 -3.87
CA LYS A 107 -21.17 -18.43 -3.95
C LYS A 107 -21.78 -18.62 -5.34
N ASP A 108 -22.18 -17.54 -5.96
CA ASP A 108 -22.63 -17.52 -7.34
C ASP A 108 -21.41 -17.35 -8.25
N MET A 109 -20.99 -18.43 -8.88
CA MET A 109 -19.78 -18.43 -9.72
C MET A 109 -19.97 -17.66 -11.04
N ASP A 110 -21.21 -17.41 -11.45
CA ASP A 110 -21.51 -16.59 -12.64
C ASP A 110 -21.50 -15.09 -12.32
N PHE A 111 -21.63 -14.73 -11.03
CA PHE A 111 -21.61 -13.34 -10.60
C PHE A 111 -20.20 -12.75 -10.71
N ASP A 112 -20.07 -11.61 -11.40
CA ASP A 112 -18.85 -10.81 -11.47
C ASP A 112 -18.99 -9.55 -10.62
N PRO A 113 -18.39 -9.54 -9.41
CA PRO A 113 -18.51 -8.40 -8.49
C PRO A 113 -17.97 -7.09 -9.03
N LEU A 114 -16.85 -7.14 -9.77
CA LEU A 114 -16.21 -5.93 -10.28
C LEU A 114 -16.99 -5.35 -11.46
N ALA A 115 -17.44 -6.19 -12.39
CA ALA A 115 -18.31 -5.78 -13.49
C ALA A 115 -19.66 -5.22 -12.98
N TYR A 116 -20.19 -5.74 -11.87
CA TYR A 116 -21.40 -5.23 -11.23
C TYR A 116 -21.20 -3.85 -10.59
N LEU A 117 -20.07 -3.62 -9.92
CA LEU A 117 -19.79 -2.39 -9.20
C LEU A 117 -19.52 -1.20 -10.13
N ILE A 118 -18.68 -1.39 -11.16
CA ILE A 118 -18.14 -0.30 -11.97
C ILE A 118 -19.20 0.65 -12.54
N PRO A 119 -20.24 0.18 -13.27
CA PRO A 119 -21.23 1.07 -13.85
C PRO A 119 -22.03 1.85 -12.79
N LYS A 120 -22.32 1.22 -11.66
CA LYS A 120 -23.05 1.85 -10.54
C LYS A 120 -22.22 2.93 -9.87
N ALA A 121 -20.93 2.71 -9.63
CA ALA A 121 -20.01 3.71 -9.09
C ALA A 121 -19.86 4.90 -10.06
N LYS A 122 -19.68 4.63 -11.36
CA LYS A 122 -19.54 5.64 -12.42
C LYS A 122 -20.78 6.54 -12.52
N GLN A 123 -21.99 5.99 -12.42
CA GLN A 123 -23.24 6.74 -12.40
C GLN A 123 -23.34 7.74 -11.25
N ASN A 124 -22.63 7.47 -10.15
CA ASN A 124 -22.58 8.32 -8.96
C ASN A 124 -21.30 9.17 -8.85
N GLY A 125 -20.51 9.27 -9.93
CA GLY A 125 -19.27 10.05 -9.95
C GLY A 125 -18.17 9.53 -9.03
N ILE A 126 -18.21 8.24 -8.69
CA ILE A 126 -17.24 7.57 -7.81
C ILE A 126 -16.26 6.77 -8.68
N GLN A 127 -14.97 6.99 -8.46
CA GLN A 127 -13.89 6.28 -9.14
C GLN A 127 -13.57 4.96 -8.43
N VAL A 128 -13.34 3.91 -9.21
CA VAL A 128 -13.02 2.56 -8.72
C VAL A 128 -11.58 2.22 -9.05
N HIS A 129 -10.78 2.01 -8.01
CA HIS A 129 -9.41 1.50 -8.14
C HIS A 129 -9.37 0.03 -7.73
N ALA A 130 -8.91 -0.84 -8.64
CA ALA A 130 -8.71 -2.25 -8.34
C ALA A 130 -7.54 -2.42 -7.37
N TRP A 131 -7.85 -2.70 -6.10
CA TRP A 131 -6.85 -2.97 -5.08
C TRP A 131 -6.37 -4.42 -5.19
N VAL A 132 -5.09 -4.56 -5.49
CA VAL A 132 -4.40 -5.84 -5.61
C VAL A 132 -3.36 -5.97 -4.51
N ASN A 133 -3.48 -7.01 -3.68
CA ASN A 133 -2.36 -7.44 -2.84
C ASN A 133 -1.29 -8.00 -3.77
N THR A 134 -0.20 -7.25 -3.94
CA THR A 134 0.81 -7.50 -4.96
C THR A 134 1.64 -8.74 -4.63
N TYR A 135 2.50 -8.64 -3.63
CA TYR A 135 3.37 -9.76 -3.23
C TYR A 135 2.78 -10.62 -2.11
N LEU A 136 1.91 -10.10 -1.24
CA LEU A 136 1.22 -10.91 -0.25
C LEU A 136 0.30 -11.91 -0.94
N LEU A 137 0.66 -13.20 -0.85
CA LEU A 137 -0.06 -14.28 -1.52
C LEU A 137 -1.09 -14.95 -0.61
N TRP A 138 -0.75 -15.20 0.66
CA TRP A 138 -1.64 -15.90 1.57
C TRP A 138 -1.47 -15.46 3.02
N SER A 139 -2.54 -15.05 3.68
CA SER A 139 -2.56 -14.52 5.06
C SER A 139 -3.57 -15.23 5.98
N SER A 140 -4.04 -16.43 5.61
CA SER A 140 -4.95 -17.24 6.45
C SER A 140 -4.21 -18.32 7.20
N ARG A 141 -4.75 -18.72 8.36
CA ARG A 141 -4.30 -19.90 9.09
C ARG A 141 -4.78 -21.22 8.48
N ILE A 142 -5.78 -21.14 7.61
CA ILE A 142 -6.33 -22.29 6.87
C ILE A 142 -5.72 -22.27 5.48
N LYS A 143 -5.32 -23.42 4.96
CA LYS A 143 -4.79 -23.55 3.59
C LYS A 143 -5.79 -23.06 2.55
N PRO A 144 -5.35 -22.63 1.36
CA PRO A 144 -6.24 -22.38 0.25
C PRO A 144 -7.10 -23.60 -0.04
N PHE A 145 -8.38 -23.37 -0.28
CA PHE A 145 -9.32 -24.46 -0.61
C PHE A 145 -9.01 -25.05 -1.99
N GLN A 146 -8.62 -24.23 -2.92
CA GLN A 146 -8.42 -24.59 -4.31
C GLN A 146 -7.00 -25.08 -4.58
N LYS A 147 -6.85 -26.28 -5.15
CA LYS A 147 -5.54 -26.89 -5.46
C LYS A 147 -4.76 -26.13 -6.55
N SER A 148 -5.44 -25.38 -7.40
CA SER A 148 -4.83 -24.51 -8.44
C SER A 148 -4.26 -23.20 -7.90
N HIS A 149 -4.40 -22.93 -6.59
CA HIS A 149 -3.83 -21.75 -5.97
C HIS A 149 -2.30 -21.72 -6.08
N LEU A 150 -1.72 -20.53 -6.36
CA LEU A 150 -0.27 -20.36 -6.57
C LEU A 150 0.59 -20.91 -5.43
N LEU A 151 0.10 -20.91 -4.20
CA LEU A 151 0.80 -21.50 -3.05
C LEU A 151 1.11 -22.98 -3.25
N PHE A 152 0.30 -23.70 -4.04
CA PHE A 152 0.49 -25.11 -4.35
C PHE A 152 1.12 -25.36 -5.72
N THR A 153 0.82 -24.50 -6.70
CA THR A 153 1.30 -24.67 -8.08
C THR A 153 2.68 -24.08 -8.31
N HIS A 154 3.05 -23.05 -7.51
CA HIS A 154 4.33 -22.36 -7.61
C HIS A 154 4.95 -22.07 -6.23
N PRO A 155 5.17 -23.10 -5.40
CA PRO A 155 5.81 -22.93 -4.09
C PRO A 155 7.23 -22.35 -4.19
N GLU A 156 7.92 -22.56 -5.31
CA GLU A 156 9.24 -22.03 -5.61
C GLU A 156 9.27 -20.51 -5.78
N TRP A 157 8.12 -19.86 -5.94
CA TRP A 157 8.01 -18.38 -6.02
C TRP A 157 7.93 -17.70 -4.66
N ILE A 158 7.76 -18.48 -3.58
CA ILE A 158 7.57 -17.93 -2.22
C ILE A 158 8.89 -17.35 -1.72
N ASP A 159 8.79 -16.14 -1.17
CA ASP A 159 9.93 -15.49 -0.53
C ASP A 159 10.25 -16.12 0.82
N GLN A 160 11.51 -16.04 1.22
CA GLN A 160 12.05 -16.68 2.41
C GLN A 160 12.88 -15.68 3.22
N ASN A 161 13.03 -15.92 4.51
CA ASN A 161 14.00 -15.27 5.37
C ASN A 161 15.19 -16.21 5.67
N ASN A 162 16.21 -15.68 6.35
CA ASN A 162 17.45 -16.40 6.65
C ASN A 162 17.25 -17.67 7.52
N SER A 163 16.15 -17.77 8.27
CA SER A 163 15.87 -18.89 9.17
C SER A 163 15.03 -20.00 8.53
N GLU A 164 14.39 -19.72 7.37
CA GLU A 164 13.43 -20.62 6.73
C GLU A 164 14.01 -21.43 5.57
N SER A 165 15.30 -21.32 5.28
CA SER A 165 15.95 -21.74 4.02
C SER A 165 15.89 -23.23 3.63
N MET A 166 15.19 -24.10 4.37
CA MET A 166 15.03 -25.52 4.00
C MET A 166 13.64 -26.14 4.23
N VAL A 167 12.67 -25.40 4.72
CA VAL A 167 11.48 -26.01 5.34
C VAL A 167 10.18 -25.79 4.57
N ILE A 168 10.16 -24.87 3.60
CA ILE A 168 8.90 -24.39 3.00
C ILE A 168 8.07 -25.49 2.33
N ALA A 169 8.66 -26.45 1.65
CA ALA A 169 7.88 -27.53 1.02
C ALA A 169 7.23 -28.47 2.04
N LYS A 170 7.87 -28.68 3.22
CA LYS A 170 7.31 -29.51 4.31
C LYS A 170 6.43 -28.70 5.26
N GLU A 171 6.71 -27.40 5.47
CA GLU A 171 5.94 -26.55 6.40
C GLU A 171 4.71 -25.92 5.75
N LEU A 172 4.64 -25.80 4.44
CA LEU A 172 3.37 -25.59 3.74
C LEU A 172 2.34 -26.67 4.11
N LEU A 173 2.83 -27.86 4.49
CA LEU A 173 1.99 -28.94 5.01
C LEU A 173 1.66 -28.80 6.51
N LYS A 174 2.48 -28.05 7.29
CA LYS A 174 2.32 -27.83 8.74
C LYS A 174 1.93 -26.39 9.08
N PHE A 175 1.27 -25.69 8.16
CA PHE A 175 0.94 -24.27 8.27
C PHE A 175 0.24 -23.93 9.59
N ASN A 176 0.98 -23.30 10.51
CA ASN A 176 0.46 -22.59 11.68
C ASN A 176 0.52 -21.09 11.40
N GLY A 177 -0.29 -20.62 10.44
CA GLY A 177 -0.31 -19.24 10.01
C GLY A 177 -0.44 -18.26 11.16
N GLY A 178 0.46 -17.28 11.20
CA GLY A 178 0.28 -16.07 12.00
C GLY A 178 0.64 -16.17 13.48
N LYS A 179 1.48 -17.11 13.94
CA LYS A 179 2.20 -16.96 15.20
C LYS A 179 3.43 -16.07 14.97
N ASN A 180 3.69 -15.13 15.89
CA ASN A 180 4.85 -14.23 15.94
C ASN A 180 4.90 -13.08 14.92
N GLY A 181 3.77 -12.42 14.62
CA GLY A 181 3.78 -11.19 13.79
C GLY A 181 3.97 -11.42 12.28
N ASN A 182 3.93 -12.66 11.81
CA ASN A 182 4.04 -12.98 10.40
C ASN A 182 2.73 -12.63 9.66
N GLU A 183 2.81 -11.72 8.69
CA GLU A 183 1.66 -11.28 7.88
C GLU A 183 1.16 -12.39 6.92
N GLY A 184 1.96 -13.40 6.62
CA GLY A 184 1.65 -14.51 5.71
C GLY A 184 2.76 -14.82 4.70
N PHE A 185 2.43 -15.59 3.66
CA PHE A 185 3.34 -15.93 2.58
C PHE A 185 3.37 -14.83 1.52
N TYR A 186 4.58 -14.46 1.12
CA TYR A 186 4.84 -13.48 0.07
C TYR A 186 5.44 -14.16 -1.15
N LEU A 187 5.08 -13.70 -2.34
CA LEU A 187 5.84 -13.95 -3.56
C LEU A 187 7.16 -13.18 -3.49
N SER A 188 8.25 -13.79 -3.95
CA SER A 188 9.56 -13.13 -3.97
C SER A 188 9.65 -12.09 -5.09
N PRO A 189 9.81 -10.79 -4.77
CA PRO A 189 9.91 -9.75 -5.80
C PRO A 189 11.10 -9.92 -6.74
N THR A 190 12.16 -10.57 -6.26
CA THR A 190 13.41 -10.84 -7.01
C THR A 190 13.38 -12.13 -7.82
N HIS A 191 12.35 -12.97 -7.67
CA HIS A 191 12.21 -14.17 -8.49
C HIS A 191 11.86 -13.81 -9.94
N PRO A 192 12.60 -14.33 -10.98
CA PRO A 192 12.50 -13.84 -12.36
C PRO A 192 11.11 -13.99 -13.02
N LYS A 193 10.27 -14.88 -12.51
CA LYS A 193 8.92 -15.12 -13.07
C LYS A 193 7.82 -14.33 -12.34
N VAL A 194 8.04 -13.88 -11.10
CA VAL A 194 6.98 -13.29 -10.25
C VAL A 194 6.49 -11.96 -10.82
N ASN A 195 7.37 -11.02 -11.13
CA ASN A 195 6.96 -9.72 -11.68
C ASN A 195 6.30 -9.87 -13.05
N LYS A 196 6.75 -10.82 -13.88
CA LYS A 196 6.11 -11.12 -15.17
C LYS A 196 4.66 -11.61 -14.99
N TYR A 197 4.45 -12.51 -14.04
CA TYR A 197 3.12 -12.99 -13.68
C TYR A 197 2.22 -11.87 -13.15
N LEU A 198 2.72 -11.04 -12.23
CA LEU A 198 1.93 -9.92 -11.69
C LEU A 198 1.55 -8.90 -12.78
N LEU A 199 2.45 -8.61 -13.72
CA LEU A 199 2.14 -7.75 -14.86
C LEU A 199 1.07 -8.36 -15.77
N SER A 200 1.03 -9.69 -15.96
CA SER A 200 -0.06 -10.33 -16.71
C SER A 200 -1.41 -10.22 -15.98
N VAL A 201 -1.41 -10.33 -14.66
CA VAL A 201 -2.64 -10.12 -13.84
C VAL A 201 -3.12 -8.67 -13.92
N PHE A 202 -2.21 -7.69 -13.90
CA PHE A 202 -2.59 -6.28 -14.05
C PHE A 202 -3.11 -6.00 -15.45
N LYS A 203 -2.48 -6.58 -16.48
CA LYS A 203 -2.93 -6.47 -17.85
C LYS A 203 -4.34 -7.02 -18.02
N ASP A 204 -4.64 -8.18 -17.48
CA ASP A 204 -5.97 -8.79 -17.47
C ASP A 204 -7.04 -7.85 -16.89
N LEU A 205 -6.77 -7.24 -15.72
CA LEU A 205 -7.65 -6.24 -15.13
C LEU A 205 -7.85 -4.99 -16.01
N ILE A 206 -6.78 -4.46 -16.60
CA ILE A 206 -6.79 -3.23 -17.39
C ILE A 206 -7.55 -3.43 -18.71
N GLU A 207 -7.41 -4.58 -19.34
CA GLU A 207 -8.03 -4.88 -20.63
C GLU A 207 -9.53 -5.19 -20.49
N ASN A 208 -9.92 -5.90 -19.42
CA ASN A 208 -11.26 -6.43 -19.28
C ASN A 208 -12.21 -5.53 -18.46
N TYR A 209 -11.71 -4.56 -17.68
CA TYR A 209 -12.54 -3.75 -16.78
C TYR A 209 -12.31 -2.25 -16.97
N GLU A 210 -13.39 -1.46 -16.97
CA GLU A 210 -13.35 0.00 -17.01
C GLU A 210 -13.10 0.61 -15.62
N ILE A 211 -12.06 0.15 -14.95
CA ILE A 211 -11.60 0.72 -13.68
C ILE A 211 -10.88 2.05 -13.90
N ASP A 212 -10.90 2.93 -12.89
CA ASP A 212 -10.23 4.24 -12.93
C ASP A 212 -8.74 4.17 -12.53
N GLY A 213 -8.35 3.08 -11.87
CA GLY A 213 -6.96 2.88 -11.47
C GLY A 213 -6.65 1.46 -10.99
N ILE A 214 -5.34 1.19 -10.91
CA ILE A 214 -4.78 0.04 -10.18
C ILE A 214 -4.21 0.57 -8.86
N HIS A 215 -4.53 -0.11 -7.76
CA HIS A 215 -3.97 0.18 -6.45
C HIS A 215 -3.11 -0.99 -5.96
N LEU A 216 -1.80 -0.77 -5.86
CA LEU A 216 -0.84 -1.77 -5.43
C LEU A 216 -0.70 -1.74 -3.90
N ASP A 217 -1.20 -2.76 -3.23
CA ASP A 217 -0.91 -2.98 -1.81
C ASP A 217 0.11 -4.10 -1.64
N TYR A 218 0.83 -4.12 -0.52
CA TYR A 218 1.93 -5.07 -0.29
C TYR A 218 2.96 -5.10 -1.43
N VAL A 219 3.15 -3.96 -2.11
CA VAL A 219 4.19 -3.76 -3.13
C VAL A 219 5.53 -3.48 -2.44
N ARG A 220 6.02 -4.48 -1.72
CA ARG A 220 7.17 -4.42 -0.83
C ARG A 220 7.60 -5.82 -0.39
N PHE A 221 8.80 -5.93 0.15
CA PHE A 221 9.16 -7.12 0.93
C PHE A 221 8.41 -7.17 2.26
N HIS A 222 8.33 -8.35 2.85
CA HIS A 222 7.75 -8.53 4.17
C HIS A 222 8.54 -7.75 5.24
N ASP A 223 9.87 -7.96 5.26
CA ASP A 223 10.82 -7.31 6.18
C ASP A 223 12.23 -7.31 5.57
N SER A 224 13.20 -6.68 6.23
CA SER A 224 14.61 -6.61 5.80
C SER A 224 15.29 -7.97 5.65
N GLU A 225 14.89 -8.96 6.47
CA GLU A 225 15.45 -10.31 6.47
C GLU A 225 15.00 -11.17 5.29
N TYR A 226 13.93 -10.77 4.59
CA TYR A 226 13.38 -11.47 3.43
C TYR A 226 14.18 -11.18 2.15
N GLY A 227 13.93 -11.97 1.13
CA GLY A 227 14.67 -11.95 -0.14
C GLY A 227 15.68 -13.09 -0.21
N GLN A 228 15.41 -14.22 0.45
CA GLN A 228 16.26 -15.40 0.46
C GLN A 228 15.71 -16.54 -0.43
N ASN A 229 14.84 -16.21 -1.38
CA ASN A 229 14.33 -17.18 -2.34
C ASN A 229 15.47 -17.80 -3.15
N PRO A 230 15.64 -19.15 -3.16
CA PRO A 230 16.78 -19.80 -3.82
C PRO A 230 16.85 -19.52 -5.33
N GLY A 231 15.70 -19.51 -6.02
CA GLY A 231 15.63 -19.21 -7.45
C GLY A 231 16.03 -17.77 -7.78
N ALA A 232 15.65 -16.82 -6.91
CA ALA A 232 16.05 -15.41 -7.04
C ALA A 232 17.55 -15.23 -6.84
N ILE A 233 18.13 -15.89 -5.84
CA ILE A 233 19.58 -15.85 -5.56
C ILE A 233 20.37 -16.48 -6.71
N ALA A 234 19.94 -17.64 -7.22
CA ALA A 234 20.58 -18.29 -8.35
C ALA A 234 20.58 -17.41 -9.60
N ASN A 235 19.43 -16.84 -9.95
CA ASN A 235 19.29 -15.91 -11.09
C ASN A 235 20.15 -14.65 -10.92
N PHE A 236 20.25 -14.11 -9.71
CA PHE A 236 21.09 -12.95 -9.44
C PHE A 236 22.57 -13.24 -9.63
N ARG A 237 23.04 -14.42 -9.24
CA ARG A 237 24.42 -14.88 -9.45
C ARG A 237 24.75 -14.99 -10.91
N GLU A 238 23.87 -15.64 -11.67
CA GLU A 238 24.04 -15.81 -13.11
C GLU A 238 24.13 -14.47 -13.84
N LEU A 239 23.24 -13.52 -13.53
CA LEU A 239 23.21 -12.20 -14.18
C LEU A 239 24.40 -11.31 -13.84
N ASN A 240 25.11 -11.54 -12.73
CA ASN A 240 26.21 -10.68 -12.27
C ASN A 240 27.57 -11.39 -12.29
N ASP A 241 27.63 -12.60 -12.85
CA ASP A 241 28.86 -13.41 -12.98
C ASP A 241 29.62 -13.58 -11.64
N PHE A 242 28.86 -13.80 -10.56
CA PHE A 242 29.42 -14.02 -9.24
C PHE A 242 29.77 -15.51 -9.04
N GLU A 243 31.02 -15.88 -9.28
CA GLU A 243 31.53 -17.21 -8.98
C GLU A 243 31.49 -17.54 -7.47
N ASP A 244 31.71 -16.51 -6.62
CA ASP A 244 31.78 -16.68 -5.17
C ASP A 244 30.45 -16.30 -4.49
N PRO A 245 29.76 -17.26 -3.81
CA PRO A 245 28.54 -17.01 -3.05
C PRO A 245 28.69 -15.97 -1.93
N SER A 246 29.92 -15.82 -1.39
CA SER A 246 30.18 -14.85 -0.32
C SER A 246 30.08 -13.40 -0.80
N LYS A 247 30.26 -13.13 -2.08
CA LYS A 247 30.15 -11.78 -2.67
C LYS A 247 28.71 -11.25 -2.69
N ILE A 248 27.70 -12.13 -2.67
CA ILE A 248 26.29 -11.73 -2.49
C ILE A 248 26.05 -11.21 -1.06
N LYS A 249 26.89 -11.56 -0.10
CA LYS A 249 26.87 -11.03 1.26
C LYS A 249 27.24 -9.54 1.34
N ASN A 250 27.66 -8.90 0.24
CA ASN A 250 27.65 -7.44 0.18
C ASN A 250 26.20 -6.95 0.26
N ALA A 251 25.79 -6.70 1.50
CA ALA A 251 24.41 -6.34 1.86
C ALA A 251 23.88 -5.14 1.02
N SER A 252 24.77 -4.28 0.56
CA SER A 252 24.38 -3.09 -0.22
C SER A 252 23.96 -3.44 -1.64
N ILE A 253 24.66 -4.35 -2.34
CA ILE A 253 24.33 -4.76 -3.72
C ILE A 253 23.01 -5.53 -3.73
N TRP A 254 22.85 -6.48 -2.81
CA TRP A 254 21.59 -7.25 -2.70
C TRP A 254 20.40 -6.37 -2.30
N SER A 255 20.59 -5.44 -1.36
CA SER A 255 19.57 -4.47 -0.97
C SER A 255 19.18 -3.55 -2.12
N TYR A 256 20.14 -3.11 -2.93
CA TYR A 256 19.85 -2.38 -4.17
C TYR A 256 19.03 -3.23 -5.14
N HIS A 257 19.40 -4.50 -5.36
CA HIS A 257 18.67 -5.42 -6.24
C HIS A 257 17.23 -5.65 -5.76
N LYS A 258 17.02 -5.81 -4.46
CA LYS A 258 15.67 -5.92 -3.86
C LYS A 258 14.83 -4.67 -4.13
N ARG A 259 15.37 -3.47 -3.89
CA ARG A 259 14.67 -2.22 -4.18
C ARG A 259 14.35 -2.07 -5.66
N LYS A 260 15.33 -2.38 -6.50
CA LYS A 260 15.18 -2.34 -7.95
C LYS A 260 14.06 -3.25 -8.44
N ALA A 261 13.96 -4.47 -7.93
CA ALA A 261 12.93 -5.43 -8.33
C ALA A 261 11.50 -4.92 -8.03
N VAL A 262 11.30 -4.29 -6.87
CA VAL A 262 10.01 -3.68 -6.50
C VAL A 262 9.73 -2.44 -7.36
N THR A 263 10.71 -1.56 -7.54
CA THR A 263 10.60 -0.35 -8.36
C THR A 263 10.36 -0.67 -9.83
N ASP A 264 10.98 -1.72 -10.36
CA ASP A 264 10.77 -2.18 -11.74
C ASP A 264 9.32 -2.62 -11.96
N LEU A 265 8.70 -3.35 -11.02
CA LEU A 265 7.30 -3.71 -11.13
C LEU A 265 6.40 -2.47 -11.21
N VAL A 266 6.61 -1.49 -10.35
CA VAL A 266 5.82 -0.24 -10.34
C VAL A 266 6.00 0.52 -11.66
N ARG A 267 7.24 0.65 -12.13
CA ARG A 267 7.57 1.30 -13.42
C ARG A 267 6.90 0.59 -14.60
N GLU A 268 7.03 -0.72 -14.69
CA GLU A 268 6.45 -1.49 -15.81
C GLU A 268 4.91 -1.50 -15.74
N THR A 269 4.32 -1.49 -14.53
CA THR A 269 2.87 -1.32 -14.36
C THR A 269 2.43 0.06 -14.89
N LYS A 270 3.17 1.13 -14.57
CA LYS A 270 2.85 2.48 -15.09
C LYS A 270 2.91 2.52 -16.62
N LYS A 271 3.95 1.96 -17.25
CA LYS A 271 4.05 1.85 -18.71
C LYS A 271 2.88 1.07 -19.32
N LEU A 272 2.49 -0.02 -18.67
CA LEU A 272 1.36 -0.84 -19.11
C LEU A 272 0.07 -0.01 -19.14
N LEU A 273 -0.20 0.76 -18.06
CA LEU A 273 -1.34 1.68 -17.99
C LEU A 273 -1.28 2.73 -19.10
N GLU A 274 -0.14 3.38 -19.27
CA GLU A 274 0.05 4.44 -20.29
C GLU A 274 -0.14 3.91 -21.72
N THR A 275 0.18 2.63 -21.95
CA THR A 275 0.02 1.99 -23.26
C THR A 275 -1.43 1.62 -23.55
N ILE A 276 -2.16 1.05 -22.56
CA ILE A 276 -3.50 0.49 -22.78
C ILE A 276 -4.59 1.51 -22.47
N ARG A 277 -4.47 2.24 -21.33
CA ARG A 277 -5.44 3.23 -20.84
C ARG A 277 -4.74 4.44 -20.20
N PRO A 278 -4.28 5.42 -20.97
CA PRO A 278 -3.42 6.52 -20.51
C PRO A 278 -3.99 7.37 -19.35
N ASN A 279 -5.31 7.41 -19.20
CA ASN A 279 -5.98 8.19 -18.16
C ASN A 279 -6.10 7.44 -16.82
N MET A 280 -5.85 6.12 -16.81
CA MET A 280 -5.93 5.28 -15.63
C MET A 280 -4.80 5.63 -14.64
N LYS A 281 -5.13 5.63 -13.35
CA LYS A 281 -4.18 6.01 -12.29
C LYS A 281 -3.49 4.80 -11.69
N LEU A 282 -2.19 4.95 -11.41
CA LEU A 282 -1.45 4.01 -10.58
C LEU A 282 -1.30 4.60 -9.18
N THR A 283 -1.82 3.88 -8.18
CA THR A 283 -1.71 4.26 -6.79
C THR A 283 -1.09 3.11 -5.98
N ALA A 284 -0.46 3.41 -4.85
CA ALA A 284 0.11 2.36 -4.01
C ALA A 284 -0.08 2.65 -2.52
N ALA A 285 -0.34 1.60 -1.74
CA ALA A 285 -0.25 1.62 -0.29
C ALA A 285 1.22 1.65 0.15
N VAL A 286 1.59 2.68 0.90
CA VAL A 286 3.00 2.91 1.25
C VAL A 286 3.19 3.09 2.76
N LYS A 287 4.36 2.69 3.24
CA LYS A 287 4.75 2.88 4.65
C LYS A 287 4.99 4.38 4.93
N PRO A 288 4.54 4.90 6.08
CA PRO A 288 4.57 6.34 6.37
C PRO A 288 5.97 6.89 6.60
N ASN A 289 6.86 6.12 7.20
CA ASN A 289 8.24 6.51 7.44
C ASN A 289 9.09 6.16 6.23
N LEU A 290 9.60 7.16 5.52
CA LEU A 290 10.38 7.00 4.27
C LEU A 290 11.64 6.16 4.45
N TYR A 291 12.34 6.32 5.58
CA TYR A 291 13.56 5.57 5.87
C TYR A 291 13.25 4.09 6.10
N GLN A 292 12.22 3.79 6.89
CA GLN A 292 11.78 2.41 7.09
C GLN A 292 11.21 1.79 5.81
N ALA A 293 10.47 2.56 5.01
CA ALA A 293 9.96 2.11 3.72
C ALA A 293 11.11 1.63 2.82
N ARG A 294 12.17 2.42 2.72
CA ARG A 294 13.35 2.12 1.90
C ARG A 294 14.19 0.98 2.46
N GLU A 295 14.60 1.05 3.72
CA GLU A 295 15.64 0.16 4.27
C GLU A 295 15.07 -1.17 4.79
N ARG A 296 13.85 -1.16 5.33
CA ARG A 296 13.23 -2.36 5.89
C ARG A 296 12.34 -3.08 4.89
N TYR A 297 11.59 -2.32 4.07
CA TYR A 297 10.58 -2.88 3.17
C TYR A 297 10.95 -2.79 1.69
N PHE A 298 12.10 -2.18 1.36
CA PHE A 298 12.60 -1.98 -0.01
C PHE A 298 11.58 -1.25 -0.91
N GLN A 299 10.83 -0.34 -0.31
CA GLN A 299 9.73 0.41 -0.92
C GLN A 299 10.14 1.88 -1.10
N GLU A 300 10.63 2.25 -2.30
CA GLU A 300 11.15 3.59 -2.63
C GLU A 300 10.06 4.48 -3.21
N TRP A 301 8.96 4.68 -2.50
CA TRP A 301 7.81 5.39 -3.04
C TRP A 301 8.04 6.89 -3.28
N ASP A 302 8.99 7.50 -2.63
CA ASP A 302 9.51 8.84 -2.90
C ASP A 302 10.14 8.91 -4.29
N VAL A 303 10.95 7.91 -4.66
CA VAL A 303 11.53 7.74 -5.99
C VAL A 303 10.43 7.50 -7.04
N TRP A 304 9.42 6.69 -6.73
CA TRP A 304 8.32 6.42 -7.65
C TRP A 304 7.52 7.67 -7.98
N LEU A 305 7.25 8.54 -6.99
CA LEU A 305 6.62 9.84 -7.22
C LEU A 305 7.52 10.77 -8.04
N ALA A 306 8.81 10.82 -7.71
CA ALA A 306 9.77 11.70 -8.38
C ALA A 306 9.99 11.33 -9.85
N ALA A 307 9.99 10.03 -10.17
CA ALA A 307 10.14 9.51 -11.52
C ALA A 307 8.82 9.49 -12.33
N GLY A 308 7.68 9.85 -11.70
CA GLY A 308 6.37 9.80 -12.35
C GLY A 308 5.80 8.39 -12.52
N TYR A 309 6.37 7.39 -11.84
CA TYR A 309 5.87 6.02 -11.89
C TYR A 309 4.59 5.83 -11.06
N LEU A 310 4.34 6.71 -10.08
CA LEU A 310 3.19 6.65 -9.19
C LEU A 310 2.40 7.95 -9.24
N ASP A 311 1.09 7.87 -9.48
CA ASP A 311 0.19 9.04 -9.49
C ASP A 311 -0.17 9.50 -8.08
N LYS A 312 -0.42 8.57 -7.14
CA LYS A 312 -0.73 8.86 -5.73
C LYS A 312 -0.09 7.82 -4.80
N ALA A 313 0.51 8.31 -3.73
CA ALA A 313 0.94 7.49 -2.60
C ALA A 313 -0.14 7.52 -1.51
N VAL A 314 -0.77 6.38 -1.25
CA VAL A 314 -1.74 6.20 -0.16
C VAL A 314 -0.98 5.76 1.09
N VAL A 315 -0.66 6.72 1.94
CA VAL A 315 0.24 6.53 3.09
C VAL A 315 -0.50 5.87 4.23
N MET A 316 -0.13 4.65 4.61
CA MET A 316 -0.72 3.89 5.71
C MET A 316 -0.24 4.40 7.09
N ASN A 317 -0.59 5.64 7.46
CA ASN A 317 -0.22 6.21 8.75
C ASN A 317 -1.19 5.76 9.85
N TYR A 318 -1.15 4.47 10.16
CA TYR A 318 -2.10 3.78 11.04
C TYR A 318 -1.69 3.76 12.52
N THR A 319 -0.79 4.66 12.92
CA THR A 319 -0.40 4.83 14.32
C THR A 319 -1.62 5.22 15.18
N LYS A 320 -1.66 4.75 16.42
CA LYS A 320 -2.73 5.12 17.37
C LYS A 320 -2.52 6.51 17.93
N ASP A 321 -1.28 6.85 18.22
CA ASP A 321 -0.88 8.11 18.83
C ASP A 321 -0.81 9.24 17.78
N LEU A 322 -1.29 10.44 18.17
CA LEU A 322 -1.24 11.63 17.33
C LEU A 322 0.21 12.15 17.15
N LYS A 323 1.05 12.00 18.16
CA LYS A 323 2.46 12.41 18.10
C LYS A 323 3.22 11.60 17.05
N ASP A 324 3.06 10.28 17.05
CA ASP A 324 3.66 9.40 16.05
C ASP A 324 3.10 9.65 14.66
N PHE A 325 1.80 9.97 14.59
CA PHE A 325 1.14 10.36 13.33
C PHE A 325 1.76 11.64 12.76
N ALA A 326 1.96 12.65 13.60
CA ALA A 326 2.60 13.91 13.22
C ALA A 326 4.06 13.71 12.83
N ALA A 327 4.82 12.95 13.61
CA ALA A 327 6.22 12.65 13.33
C ALA A 327 6.46 12.01 11.96
N ASN A 328 5.57 11.09 11.54
CA ASN A 328 5.62 10.52 10.19
C ASN A 328 5.36 11.58 9.10
N ILE A 329 4.49 12.55 9.37
CA ILE A 329 4.22 13.65 8.44
C ILE A 329 5.43 14.58 8.36
N ASP A 330 6.07 14.90 9.49
CA ASP A 330 7.28 15.74 9.51
C ASP A 330 8.42 15.10 8.68
N ILE A 331 8.61 13.77 8.78
CA ILE A 331 9.57 13.05 7.94
C ILE A 331 9.25 13.24 6.45
N MET A 332 7.98 13.17 6.06
CA MET A 332 7.58 13.40 4.66
C MET A 332 7.83 14.87 4.25
N TYR A 333 7.55 15.83 5.13
CA TYR A 333 7.76 17.24 4.84
C TYR A 333 9.24 17.60 4.66
N ASP A 334 10.11 16.99 5.46
CA ASP A 334 11.55 17.25 5.43
C ASP A 334 12.24 16.58 4.22
N ASN A 335 11.66 15.50 3.69
CA ASN A 335 12.31 14.69 2.65
C ASN A 335 11.63 14.75 1.28
N LEU A 336 10.36 15.21 1.19
CA LEU A 336 9.67 15.31 -0.07
C LEU A 336 9.52 16.76 -0.54
N PRO A 337 9.90 17.10 -1.78
CA PRO A 337 9.60 18.41 -2.36
C PRO A 337 8.11 18.74 -2.30
N SER A 338 7.79 20.00 -2.01
CA SER A 338 6.40 20.46 -1.81
C SER A 338 5.46 20.18 -3.00
N LYS A 339 6.01 20.11 -4.22
CA LYS A 339 5.25 19.77 -5.44
C LYS A 339 4.58 18.41 -5.37
N TYR A 340 5.10 17.45 -4.56
CA TYR A 340 4.53 16.10 -4.42
C TYR A 340 3.45 16.01 -3.34
N ARG A 341 3.19 17.04 -2.53
CA ARG A 341 2.14 17.04 -1.50
C ARG A 341 0.76 16.76 -2.09
N LYS A 342 0.48 17.23 -3.29
CA LYS A 342 -0.75 16.94 -4.03
C LYS A 342 -0.92 15.48 -4.44
N ASN A 343 0.16 14.69 -4.43
CA ASN A 343 0.16 13.28 -4.77
C ASN A 343 0.05 12.38 -3.52
N ILE A 344 -0.01 12.96 -2.33
CA ILE A 344 -0.14 12.21 -1.07
C ILE A 344 -1.61 12.11 -0.67
N VAL A 345 -2.05 10.90 -0.37
CA VAL A 345 -3.32 10.57 0.26
C VAL A 345 -3.01 10.04 1.66
N MET A 346 -3.40 10.78 2.69
CA MET A 346 -3.12 10.39 4.07
C MET A 346 -4.10 9.32 4.54
N GLY A 347 -3.60 8.14 4.84
CA GLY A 347 -4.38 7.01 5.34
C GLY A 347 -4.51 7.02 6.86
N ILE A 348 -5.74 6.86 7.34
CA ILE A 348 -6.09 6.79 8.75
C ILE A 348 -6.81 5.46 9.02
N ALA A 349 -6.33 4.71 10.02
CA ALA A 349 -7.02 3.50 10.47
C ALA A 349 -8.24 3.85 11.33
N THR A 350 -9.33 3.10 11.15
CA THR A 350 -10.55 3.25 11.95
C THR A 350 -10.78 2.07 12.90
N TYR A 351 -10.04 0.98 12.76
CA TYR A 351 -10.23 -0.28 13.48
C TYR A 351 -9.55 -0.36 14.86
N ASN A 352 -8.57 0.51 15.13
CA ASN A 352 -7.67 0.37 16.28
C ASN A 352 -7.69 1.56 17.24
N GLN A 353 -8.63 2.50 17.08
CA GLN A 353 -8.68 3.74 17.85
C GLN A 353 -10.09 4.32 17.92
N PRO A 354 -10.42 5.11 18.97
CA PRO A 354 -11.71 5.79 19.11
C PRO A 354 -11.86 6.92 18.07
N ALA A 355 -13.11 7.27 17.74
CA ALA A 355 -13.46 8.29 16.75
C ALA A 355 -12.78 9.64 17.01
N ARG A 356 -12.65 10.07 18.27
CA ARG A 356 -11.97 11.32 18.66
C ARG A 356 -10.53 11.40 18.14
N HIS A 357 -9.77 10.29 18.22
CA HIS A 357 -8.40 10.26 17.72
C HIS A 357 -8.33 10.34 16.18
N VAL A 358 -9.31 9.76 15.49
CA VAL A 358 -9.45 9.90 14.04
C VAL A 358 -9.79 11.35 13.68
N VAL A 359 -10.71 11.98 14.41
CA VAL A 359 -11.05 13.40 14.22
C VAL A 359 -9.82 14.30 14.35
N ASP A 360 -8.99 14.09 15.38
CA ASP A 360 -7.77 14.88 15.58
C ASP A 360 -6.77 14.69 14.42
N LYS A 361 -6.63 13.47 13.91
CA LYS A 361 -5.78 13.17 12.74
C LYS A 361 -6.33 13.78 11.45
N VAL A 362 -7.64 13.80 11.25
CA VAL A 362 -8.28 14.49 10.12
C VAL A 362 -7.98 15.99 10.19
N LYS A 363 -8.14 16.63 11.36
CA LYS A 363 -7.80 18.03 11.59
C LYS A 363 -6.32 18.30 11.28
N TYR A 364 -5.44 17.45 11.80
CA TYR A 364 -4.00 17.57 11.55
C TYR A 364 -3.67 17.43 10.06
N THR A 365 -4.23 16.42 9.39
CA THR A 365 -4.03 16.21 7.94
C THR A 365 -4.48 17.41 7.12
N ARG A 366 -5.57 18.06 7.51
CA ARG A 366 -6.10 19.23 6.80
C ARG A 366 -5.12 20.41 6.79
N VAL A 367 -4.40 20.66 7.91
CA VAL A 367 -3.41 21.74 7.97
C VAL A 367 -2.13 21.43 7.17
N THR A 368 -1.87 20.16 6.87
CA THR A 368 -0.69 19.75 6.09
C THR A 368 -0.81 19.98 4.57
N ARG A 369 -1.98 20.41 4.09
CA ARG A 369 -2.25 20.67 2.66
C ARG A 369 -2.04 19.46 1.73
N PHE A 370 -2.19 18.23 2.23
CA PHE A 370 -2.32 17.06 1.38
C PHE A 370 -3.68 17.08 0.69
N ASN A 371 -3.73 16.69 -0.60
CA ASN A 371 -4.97 16.75 -1.36
C ASN A 371 -5.96 15.63 -1.03
N GLY A 372 -5.46 14.53 -0.48
CA GLY A 372 -6.28 13.33 -0.28
C GLY A 372 -6.23 12.80 1.14
N ILE A 373 -7.32 12.13 1.50
CA ILE A 373 -7.47 11.39 2.75
C ILE A 373 -8.05 10.01 2.44
N SER A 374 -7.67 8.99 3.19
CA SER A 374 -8.27 7.65 3.08
C SER A 374 -8.56 7.04 4.43
N PHE A 375 -9.61 6.22 4.51
CA PHE A 375 -10.02 5.53 5.74
C PHE A 375 -10.01 4.01 5.55
N PHE A 376 -9.27 3.33 6.41
CA PHE A 376 -9.24 1.87 6.45
C PHE A 376 -10.03 1.39 7.67
N SER A 377 -11.25 0.86 7.50
CA SER A 377 -11.94 0.52 6.26
C SER A 377 -13.46 0.70 6.39
N TYR A 378 -14.21 0.60 5.28
CA TYR A 378 -15.67 0.56 5.24
C TYR A 378 -16.26 -0.43 6.24
N ASN A 379 -15.74 -1.67 6.22
CA ASN A 379 -16.23 -2.77 7.04
C ASN A 379 -16.22 -2.47 8.56
N VAL A 380 -15.30 -1.61 9.02
CA VAL A 380 -15.26 -1.17 10.40
C VAL A 380 -16.27 -0.04 10.65
N MET A 381 -16.39 0.89 9.72
CA MET A 381 -17.25 2.06 9.88
C MET A 381 -18.74 1.70 9.84
N VAL A 382 -19.13 0.75 9.00
CA VAL A 382 -20.53 0.31 8.89
C VAL A 382 -21.02 -0.46 10.12
N GLN A 383 -20.11 -1.12 10.84
CA GLN A 383 -20.45 -1.82 12.10
C GLN A 383 -20.79 -0.85 13.25
N ASN A 384 -20.32 0.40 13.17
CA ASN A 384 -20.60 1.43 14.18
C ASN A 384 -20.92 2.78 13.50
N PRO A 385 -22.16 3.00 13.06
CA PRO A 385 -22.56 4.24 12.38
C PRO A 385 -22.25 5.52 13.18
N ARG A 386 -22.42 5.49 14.51
CA ARG A 386 -22.12 6.65 15.39
C ARG A 386 -20.63 7.01 15.38
N TYR A 387 -19.77 6.04 15.13
CA TYR A 387 -18.34 6.27 15.04
C TYR A 387 -18.01 7.19 13.86
N PHE A 388 -18.60 6.95 12.70
CA PHE A 388 -18.32 7.73 11.51
C PHE A 388 -18.99 9.11 11.51
N GLU A 389 -20.15 9.28 12.16
CA GLU A 389 -20.82 10.59 12.28
C GLU A 389 -19.91 11.69 12.85
N SER A 390 -19.10 11.36 13.85
CA SER A 390 -18.13 12.30 14.43
C SER A 390 -17.03 12.69 13.44
N ILE A 391 -16.61 11.74 12.58
CA ILE A 391 -15.60 11.96 11.55
C ILE A 391 -16.19 12.76 10.40
N LYS A 392 -17.43 12.47 9.99
CA LYS A 392 -18.15 13.15 8.93
C LYS A 392 -18.24 14.65 9.18
N LYS A 393 -18.62 15.07 10.39
CA LYS A 393 -18.70 16.49 10.79
C LYS A 393 -17.41 17.27 10.58
N ILE A 394 -16.25 16.63 10.77
CA ILE A 394 -14.96 17.29 10.58
C ILE A 394 -14.42 17.12 9.16
N LEU A 395 -14.84 16.10 8.44
CA LEU A 395 -14.45 15.86 7.06
C LEU A 395 -15.07 16.92 6.12
N TYR A 396 -16.28 17.39 6.43
CA TYR A 396 -17.07 18.36 5.66
C TYR A 396 -17.42 19.57 6.54
N LEU A 397 -16.44 20.49 6.72
CA LEU A 397 -16.56 21.65 7.65
C LEU A 397 -17.59 22.73 7.28
N ASN A 398 -18.29 22.60 6.17
CA ASN A 398 -19.21 23.64 5.66
C ASN A 398 -20.68 23.26 5.80
N GLU A 399 -21.03 22.30 6.66
CA GLU A 399 -22.42 21.93 6.98
C GLU A 399 -22.76 22.14 8.44
#